data_ed049863cfd6be524d0a72464b7dfb5d
#
_entry.id   ed049863cfd6be524d0a72464b7dfb5d
#
_cell.length_a   1.000
_cell.length_b   1.000
_cell.length_c   1.000
_cell.angle_alpha   90.00
_cell.angle_beta   90.00
_cell.angle_gamma   90.00
#
_symmetry.space_group_name_H-M   'P 1'
#
loop_
_entity.id
_entity.type
_entity.pdbx_description
1 polymer ?
#
loop_
_entity_poly.entity_id
_entity_poly.type
_entity_poly.pdbx_seq_one_letter_code
_entity_poly.pdbx_strand_id
1 'polypeptide(L)'
;MDAVEFSKGHGTENDFVVLPDPEAALELTASKVAALCDRRAGIGADGVLRVAKAGKLLDAGVLDALPDGVASDDWFMDYRNGDGSIAEMCGNGVRVFAHYLAAAGWESRTDYVVGSRAGAKPVTVHSGDAVHGAVTVAMGLVRELGPSTASLAGWAYPGIGIDVGNPHLACVAADLSGDDLAKLDLTVPPGYDPDLFPQGVNIEFVTPLPTGAEPAVDMRVYERGVGETRSCGTGTVAAAAAVLHREGFRIAEDSGEVRVRVPGGAVSVRLAGGQAWLRGPSVLLAHGRLAGEWWLEH
;
A
#
# COMPACT_ATOMS: atom_id res chain seq x y z
N MET A 1 27.14 -19.82 3.65
CA MET A 1 25.68 -19.66 3.74
C MET A 1 25.10 -20.04 2.40
N ASP A 2 23.97 -20.76 2.40
CA ASP A 2 23.28 -21.07 1.15
C ASP A 2 22.77 -19.78 0.51
N ALA A 3 22.55 -19.81 -0.81
CA ALA A 3 22.04 -18.65 -1.53
C ALA A 3 20.64 -18.26 -1.00
N VAL A 4 20.40 -16.97 -0.77
CA VAL A 4 19.10 -16.46 -0.30
C VAL A 4 18.13 -16.34 -1.48
N GLU A 5 17.00 -17.03 -1.39
CA GLU A 5 15.97 -16.96 -2.41
C GLU A 5 15.20 -15.64 -2.33
N PHE A 6 14.73 -15.14 -3.48
CA PHE A 6 13.87 -13.97 -3.54
C PHE A 6 12.88 -14.09 -4.69
N SER A 7 11.77 -13.36 -4.56
CA SER A 7 10.88 -13.04 -5.68
C SER A 7 10.79 -11.53 -5.86
N LYS A 8 10.56 -11.09 -7.10
CA LYS A 8 10.26 -9.70 -7.45
C LYS A 8 8.80 -9.58 -7.85
N GLY A 9 8.08 -8.62 -7.24
CA GLY A 9 6.69 -8.42 -7.57
C GLY A 9 6.23 -6.99 -7.34
N HIS A 10 5.03 -6.64 -7.83
CA HIS A 10 4.42 -5.34 -7.59
C HIS A 10 2.91 -5.41 -7.46
N GLY A 11 2.34 -4.44 -6.73
CA GLY A 11 0.92 -4.12 -6.74
C GLY A 11 0.72 -2.72 -7.32
N THR A 12 0.12 -2.61 -8.52
CA THR A 12 -0.02 -1.31 -9.21
C THR A 12 1.29 -0.52 -9.31
N GLU A 13 2.37 -1.19 -9.74
CA GLU A 13 3.73 -0.66 -9.92
C GLU A 13 4.43 -0.12 -8.65
N ASN A 14 3.88 -0.33 -7.47
CA ASN A 14 4.63 -0.25 -6.22
C ASN A 14 5.31 -1.61 -6.02
N ASP A 15 6.63 -1.65 -6.11
CA ASP A 15 7.41 -2.88 -6.35
C ASP A 15 8.24 -3.33 -5.14
N PHE A 16 8.33 -4.63 -4.96
CA PHE A 16 8.93 -5.23 -3.78
C PHE A 16 9.88 -6.38 -4.12
N VAL A 17 10.90 -6.53 -3.28
CA VAL A 17 11.63 -7.80 -3.12
C VAL A 17 10.93 -8.61 -2.04
N VAL A 18 10.44 -9.78 -2.39
CA VAL A 18 9.83 -10.73 -1.44
C VAL A 18 10.89 -11.74 -1.01
N LEU A 19 11.15 -11.82 0.29
CA LEU A 19 12.13 -12.74 0.88
C LEU A 19 11.41 -13.85 1.65
N PRO A 20 11.42 -15.10 1.14
CA PRO A 20 10.91 -16.25 1.86
C PRO A 20 11.82 -16.61 3.05
N ASP A 21 11.29 -16.48 4.26
CA ASP A 21 12.01 -16.75 5.51
C ASP A 21 11.04 -17.20 6.61
N PRO A 22 10.37 -18.36 6.43
CA PRO A 22 9.28 -18.80 7.32
C PRO A 22 9.73 -18.97 8.78
N GLU A 23 10.99 -19.27 9.01
CA GLU A 23 11.58 -19.50 10.34
C GLU A 23 12.26 -18.27 10.94
N ALA A 24 12.21 -17.10 10.26
CA ALA A 24 12.88 -15.87 10.66
C ALA A 24 14.40 -16.04 10.88
N ALA A 25 15.03 -16.84 10.03
CA ALA A 25 16.45 -17.19 10.15
C ALA A 25 17.39 -16.16 9.48
N LEU A 26 16.86 -15.30 8.60
CA LEU A 26 17.65 -14.29 7.90
C LEU A 26 17.92 -13.09 8.83
N GLU A 27 19.16 -12.70 8.93
CA GLU A 27 19.50 -11.40 9.51
C GLU A 27 19.21 -10.29 8.50
N LEU A 28 18.08 -9.58 8.66
CA LEU A 28 17.62 -8.53 7.76
C LEU A 28 17.90 -7.15 8.39
N THR A 29 19.11 -6.64 8.19
CA THR A 29 19.51 -5.31 8.65
C THR A 29 18.98 -4.21 7.73
N ALA A 30 18.94 -2.96 8.22
CA ALA A 30 18.55 -1.81 7.38
C ALA A 30 19.49 -1.63 6.19
N SER A 31 20.80 -1.88 6.36
CA SER A 31 21.80 -1.79 5.29
C SER A 31 21.57 -2.84 4.20
N LYS A 32 21.25 -4.10 4.58
CA LYS A 32 20.89 -5.15 3.61
C LYS A 32 19.66 -4.79 2.80
N VAL A 33 18.64 -4.27 3.45
CA VAL A 33 17.41 -3.81 2.77
C VAL A 33 17.72 -2.69 1.79
N ALA A 34 18.47 -1.66 2.23
CA ALA A 34 18.86 -0.55 1.35
C ALA A 34 19.68 -1.03 0.16
N ALA A 35 20.62 -1.97 0.36
CA ALA A 35 21.42 -2.55 -0.72
C ALA A 35 20.55 -3.36 -1.70
N LEU A 36 19.58 -4.15 -1.20
CA LEU A 36 18.64 -4.88 -2.07
C LEU A 36 17.77 -3.94 -2.90
N CYS A 37 17.32 -2.84 -2.30
CA CYS A 37 16.42 -1.88 -2.91
C CYS A 37 17.11 -0.89 -3.84
N ASP A 38 18.44 -0.80 -3.84
CA ASP A 38 19.17 0.05 -4.79
C ASP A 38 18.88 -0.39 -6.24
N ARG A 39 18.37 0.55 -7.05
CA ARG A 39 17.93 0.26 -8.43
C ARG A 39 19.07 0.10 -9.44
N ARG A 40 20.33 0.28 -9.01
CA ARG A 40 21.53 0.15 -9.85
C ARG A 40 22.48 -0.94 -9.37
N ALA A 41 22.70 -1.02 -8.04
CA ALA A 41 23.64 -1.97 -7.44
C ALA A 41 22.95 -3.19 -6.81
N GLY A 42 21.63 -3.13 -6.58
CA GLY A 42 20.80 -4.20 -6.02
C GLY A 42 19.81 -4.78 -7.02
N ILE A 43 18.75 -5.39 -6.48
CA ILE A 43 17.59 -5.85 -7.26
C ILE A 43 16.69 -4.67 -7.67
N GLY A 44 16.70 -3.60 -6.85
CA GLY A 44 15.86 -2.43 -7.04
C GLY A 44 14.41 -2.66 -6.62
N ALA A 45 13.93 -1.89 -5.64
CA ALA A 45 12.55 -1.96 -5.17
C ALA A 45 12.18 -0.73 -4.33
N ASP A 46 10.89 -0.51 -4.11
CA ASP A 46 10.39 0.45 -3.13
C ASP A 46 10.52 -0.09 -1.70
N GLY A 47 10.65 -1.42 -1.55
CA GLY A 47 10.84 -2.05 -0.25
C GLY A 47 10.98 -3.57 -0.30
N VAL A 48 11.14 -4.15 0.88
CA VAL A 48 11.29 -5.59 1.09
C VAL A 48 10.12 -6.14 1.90
N LEU A 49 9.54 -7.24 1.44
CA LEU A 49 8.52 -8.03 2.14
C LEU A 49 9.15 -9.35 2.60
N ARG A 50 9.55 -9.45 3.87
CA ARG A 50 9.97 -10.72 4.45
C ARG A 50 8.74 -11.54 4.79
N VAL A 51 8.70 -12.79 4.34
CA VAL A 51 7.61 -13.73 4.54
C VAL A 51 7.98 -14.70 5.66
N ALA A 52 7.43 -14.49 6.85
CA ALA A 52 7.74 -15.30 8.02
C ALA A 52 6.47 -15.65 8.82
N LYS A 53 6.60 -16.61 9.75
CA LYS A 53 5.56 -16.83 10.76
C LYS A 53 5.68 -15.78 11.87
N ALA A 54 4.55 -15.25 12.34
CA ALA A 54 4.52 -14.20 13.37
C ALA A 54 5.23 -14.64 14.67
N GLY A 55 4.99 -15.86 15.12
CA GLY A 55 5.65 -16.43 16.30
C GLY A 55 7.17 -16.57 16.13
N LYS A 56 7.64 -16.88 14.89
CA LYS A 56 9.08 -16.97 14.62
C LYS A 56 9.78 -15.62 14.66
N LEU A 57 9.09 -14.56 14.20
CA LEU A 57 9.60 -13.19 14.32
C LEU A 57 9.65 -12.72 15.78
N LEU A 58 8.68 -13.15 16.59
CA LEU A 58 8.68 -12.89 18.03
C LEU A 58 9.85 -13.63 18.72
N ASP A 59 10.01 -14.93 18.45
CA ASP A 59 11.10 -15.74 19.00
C ASP A 59 12.49 -15.20 18.63
N ALA A 60 12.62 -14.64 17.39
CA ALA A 60 13.85 -14.02 16.89
C ALA A 60 14.08 -12.59 17.41
N GLY A 61 13.17 -12.02 18.19
CA GLY A 61 13.25 -10.64 18.70
C GLY A 61 13.07 -9.56 17.62
N VAL A 62 12.47 -9.90 16.47
CA VAL A 62 12.11 -8.94 15.41
C VAL A 62 10.82 -8.21 15.73
N LEU A 63 9.95 -8.85 16.51
CA LEU A 63 8.75 -8.28 17.12
C LEU A 63 8.90 -8.32 18.62
N ASP A 64 8.50 -7.25 19.31
CA ASP A 64 8.45 -7.19 20.78
C ASP A 64 7.21 -7.92 21.34
N ALA A 65 6.12 -7.93 20.58
CA ALA A 65 4.88 -8.63 20.88
C ALA A 65 4.12 -8.94 19.58
N LEU A 66 3.17 -9.87 19.64
CA LEU A 66 2.24 -10.09 18.53
C LEU A 66 1.26 -8.91 18.46
N PRO A 67 1.13 -8.27 17.29
CA PRO A 67 0.16 -7.18 17.10
C PRO A 67 -1.29 -7.66 17.22
N ASP A 68 -2.21 -6.71 17.40
CA ASP A 68 -3.63 -6.97 17.61
C ASP A 68 -4.23 -7.88 16.53
N GLY A 69 -4.88 -8.96 16.98
CA GLY A 69 -5.56 -9.92 16.12
C GLY A 69 -4.64 -10.86 15.32
N VAL A 70 -3.32 -10.83 15.55
CA VAL A 70 -2.34 -11.71 14.90
C VAL A 70 -2.04 -12.90 15.79
N ALA A 71 -2.22 -14.12 15.26
CA ALA A 71 -1.82 -15.37 15.93
C ALA A 71 -0.36 -15.74 15.57
N SER A 72 0.28 -16.55 16.42
CA SER A 72 1.70 -16.95 16.21
C SER A 72 1.93 -17.78 14.95
N ASP A 73 0.94 -18.51 14.49
CA ASP A 73 0.97 -19.32 13.28
C ASP A 73 0.50 -18.58 12.02
N ASP A 74 0.06 -17.33 12.14
CA ASP A 74 -0.25 -16.49 10.98
C ASP A 74 1.01 -16.16 10.16
N TRP A 75 0.82 -16.02 8.86
CA TRP A 75 1.82 -15.43 8.00
C TRP A 75 1.94 -13.94 8.28
N PHE A 76 3.15 -13.45 8.49
CA PHE A 76 3.47 -12.09 8.85
C PHE A 76 4.29 -11.39 7.78
N MET A 77 3.82 -10.26 7.31
CA MET A 77 4.52 -9.38 6.40
C MET A 77 5.44 -8.43 7.20
N ASP A 78 6.71 -8.81 7.40
CA ASP A 78 7.73 -7.88 7.92
C ASP A 78 8.17 -6.95 6.79
N TYR A 79 7.49 -5.82 6.69
CA TYR A 79 7.71 -4.83 5.64
C TYR A 79 8.78 -3.82 6.05
N ARG A 80 9.73 -3.60 5.14
CA ARG A 80 10.79 -2.59 5.24
C ARG A 80 10.75 -1.68 4.01
N ASN A 81 10.81 -0.35 4.24
CA ASN A 81 10.99 0.62 3.15
C ASN A 81 12.34 0.45 2.46
N GLY A 82 12.50 1.02 1.28
CA GLY A 82 13.73 0.91 0.50
C GLY A 82 14.98 1.50 1.17
N ASP A 83 14.83 2.37 2.16
CA ASP A 83 15.92 2.89 2.99
C ASP A 83 16.27 1.99 4.20
N GLY A 84 15.57 0.88 4.36
CA GLY A 84 15.72 -0.07 5.47
C GLY A 84 14.89 0.27 6.71
N SER A 85 14.17 1.37 6.75
CA SER A 85 13.30 1.72 7.86
C SER A 85 12.12 0.75 7.97
N ILE A 86 11.67 0.51 9.21
CA ILE A 86 10.50 -0.34 9.47
C ILE A 86 9.24 0.41 9.06
N ALA A 87 8.35 -0.27 8.35
CA ALA A 87 7.03 0.23 8.02
C ALA A 87 5.93 -0.65 8.65
N GLU A 88 4.83 -0.02 9.05
CA GLU A 88 3.76 -0.71 9.76
C GLU A 88 2.90 -1.57 8.82
N MET A 89 2.53 -1.03 7.65
CA MET A 89 1.66 -1.69 6.68
C MET A 89 1.76 -1.02 5.30
N CYS A 90 1.53 -1.79 4.24
CA CYS A 90 1.36 -1.32 2.87
C CYS A 90 0.29 -2.15 2.17
N GLY A 91 -0.83 -1.53 1.75
CA GLY A 91 -1.92 -2.23 1.08
C GLY A 91 -1.50 -2.89 -0.25
N ASN A 92 -0.58 -2.28 -0.99
CA ASN A 92 0.01 -2.85 -2.21
C ASN A 92 0.90 -4.06 -1.86
N GLY A 93 1.71 -3.92 -0.80
CA GLY A 93 2.57 -4.99 -0.30
C GLY A 93 1.79 -6.20 0.18
N VAL A 94 0.68 -6.01 0.91
CA VAL A 94 -0.19 -7.12 1.37
C VAL A 94 -0.76 -7.91 0.20
N ARG A 95 -1.14 -7.25 -0.92
CA ARG A 95 -1.61 -7.96 -2.11
C ARG A 95 -0.51 -8.82 -2.74
N VAL A 96 0.70 -8.29 -2.88
CA VAL A 96 1.86 -9.04 -3.40
C VAL A 96 2.23 -10.19 -2.47
N PHE A 97 2.23 -9.95 -1.18
CA PHE A 97 2.51 -10.95 -0.15
C PHE A 97 1.51 -12.11 -0.18
N ALA A 98 0.21 -11.83 -0.20
CA ALA A 98 -0.83 -12.84 -0.25
C ALA A 98 -0.79 -13.63 -1.57
N HIS A 99 -0.54 -12.95 -2.69
CA HIS A 99 -0.34 -13.61 -3.99
C HIS A 99 0.89 -14.54 -3.94
N TYR A 100 2.02 -14.08 -3.38
CA TYR A 100 3.21 -14.89 -3.22
C TYR A 100 2.94 -16.19 -2.44
N LEU A 101 2.24 -16.10 -1.31
CA LEU A 101 1.89 -17.28 -0.50
C LEU A 101 1.07 -18.31 -1.29
N ALA A 102 0.10 -17.85 -2.08
CA ALA A 102 -0.72 -18.73 -2.94
C ALA A 102 0.12 -19.35 -4.06
N ALA A 103 0.91 -18.54 -4.78
CA ALA A 103 1.75 -19.01 -5.89
C ALA A 103 2.85 -19.99 -5.44
N ALA A 104 3.43 -19.79 -4.25
CA ALA A 104 4.42 -20.68 -3.64
C ALA A 104 3.80 -21.95 -3.01
N GLY A 105 2.46 -22.05 -2.94
CA GLY A 105 1.77 -23.15 -2.30
C GLY A 105 1.91 -23.20 -0.76
N TRP A 106 2.28 -22.06 -0.15
CA TRP A 106 2.43 -21.95 1.30
C TRP A 106 1.12 -21.68 2.03
N GLU A 107 0.13 -21.15 1.30
CA GLU A 107 -1.22 -20.95 1.79
C GLU A 107 -2.23 -21.41 0.73
N SER A 108 -3.16 -22.28 1.13
CA SER A 108 -4.19 -22.85 0.25
C SER A 108 -5.57 -22.27 0.50
N ARG A 109 -5.77 -21.56 1.62
CA ARG A 109 -7.03 -20.87 1.91
C ARG A 109 -7.15 -19.65 1.03
N THR A 110 -8.36 -19.34 0.62
CA THR A 110 -8.67 -18.09 -0.09
C THR A 110 -8.85 -16.93 0.87
N ASP A 111 -9.36 -17.19 2.07
CA ASP A 111 -9.65 -16.20 3.10
C ASP A 111 -8.83 -16.50 4.35
N TYR A 112 -7.95 -15.56 4.71
CA TYR A 112 -7.08 -15.68 5.87
C TYR A 112 -6.59 -14.31 6.36
N VAL A 113 -5.83 -14.32 7.44
CA VAL A 113 -5.20 -13.13 8.01
C VAL A 113 -3.73 -13.06 7.58
N VAL A 114 -3.30 -11.91 7.12
CA VAL A 114 -1.89 -11.53 7.02
C VAL A 114 -1.57 -10.65 8.23
N GLY A 115 -0.60 -11.06 9.04
CA GLY A 115 -0.08 -10.25 10.13
C GLY A 115 0.74 -9.08 9.60
N SER A 116 0.63 -7.93 10.24
CA SER A 116 1.47 -6.75 10.01
C SER A 116 1.71 -6.01 11.31
N ARG A 117 2.64 -5.06 11.35
CA ARG A 117 2.83 -4.22 12.57
C ARG A 117 1.62 -3.36 12.90
N ALA A 118 0.80 -3.04 11.89
CA ALA A 118 -0.50 -2.39 12.08
C ALA A 118 -1.65 -3.39 12.40
N GLY A 119 -1.33 -4.56 12.96
CA GLY A 119 -2.30 -5.60 13.31
C GLY A 119 -2.68 -6.53 12.16
N ALA A 120 -3.70 -7.34 12.42
CA ALA A 120 -4.27 -8.30 11.49
C ALA A 120 -4.89 -7.62 10.26
N LYS A 121 -4.56 -8.14 9.08
CA LYS A 121 -5.13 -7.70 7.79
C LYS A 121 -5.82 -8.88 7.12
N PRO A 122 -7.15 -9.02 7.27
CA PRO A 122 -7.92 -10.01 6.52
C PRO A 122 -7.76 -9.81 5.03
N VAL A 123 -7.50 -10.89 4.32
CA VAL A 123 -7.36 -10.91 2.87
C VAL A 123 -8.27 -11.96 2.25
N THR A 124 -8.68 -11.71 1.00
CA THR A 124 -9.32 -12.69 0.12
C THR A 124 -8.51 -12.79 -1.17
N VAL A 125 -7.94 -13.94 -1.45
CA VAL A 125 -7.24 -14.24 -2.71
C VAL A 125 -8.26 -14.76 -3.71
N HIS A 126 -8.60 -13.96 -4.72
CA HIS A 126 -9.57 -14.33 -5.76
C HIS A 126 -8.94 -15.17 -6.86
N SER A 127 -7.68 -14.90 -7.17
CA SER A 127 -6.84 -15.66 -8.10
C SER A 127 -5.38 -15.42 -7.76
N GLY A 128 -4.53 -16.41 -8.03
CA GLY A 128 -3.09 -16.33 -7.87
C GLY A 128 -2.43 -17.46 -8.62
N ASP A 129 -1.92 -17.18 -9.82
CA ASP A 129 -1.04 -18.08 -10.56
C ASP A 129 0.43 -17.69 -10.32
N ALA A 130 1.35 -18.24 -11.08
CA ALA A 130 2.78 -17.95 -10.94
C ALA A 130 3.16 -16.48 -11.27
N VAL A 131 2.29 -15.72 -11.95
CA VAL A 131 2.57 -14.37 -12.45
C VAL A 131 1.51 -13.37 -12.01
N HIS A 132 0.22 -13.71 -12.10
CA HIS A 132 -0.88 -12.77 -11.87
C HIS A 132 -1.74 -13.18 -10.69
N GLY A 133 -2.06 -12.22 -9.85
CA GLY A 133 -2.97 -12.38 -8.72
C GLY A 133 -3.98 -11.24 -8.64
N ALA A 134 -5.10 -11.54 -7.99
CA ALA A 134 -6.11 -10.57 -7.61
C ALA A 134 -6.47 -10.79 -6.14
N VAL A 135 -6.26 -9.77 -5.31
CA VAL A 135 -6.40 -9.86 -3.86
C VAL A 135 -7.23 -8.69 -3.34
N THR A 136 -8.15 -8.97 -2.43
CA THR A 136 -8.82 -7.97 -1.59
C THR A 136 -8.14 -7.93 -0.22
N VAL A 137 -7.89 -6.72 0.28
CA VAL A 137 -7.32 -6.45 1.61
C VAL A 137 -8.32 -5.62 2.41
N ALA A 138 -8.59 -6.01 3.66
CA ALA A 138 -9.33 -5.17 4.60
C ALA A 138 -8.40 -4.04 5.08
N MET A 139 -8.74 -2.81 4.71
CA MET A 139 -7.93 -1.62 5.01
C MET A 139 -8.23 -1.03 6.39
N GLY A 140 -9.35 -1.42 7.00
CA GLY A 140 -9.77 -0.96 8.32
C GLY A 140 -10.73 0.22 8.25
N LEU A 141 -10.79 0.97 9.37
CA LEU A 141 -11.69 2.11 9.53
C LEU A 141 -11.23 3.31 8.70
N VAL A 142 -12.21 3.99 8.14
CA VAL A 142 -12.06 5.28 7.44
C VAL A 142 -12.75 6.35 8.27
N ARG A 143 -12.03 7.41 8.60
CA ARG A 143 -12.54 8.52 9.40
C ARG A 143 -12.39 9.83 8.63
N GLU A 144 -13.40 10.67 8.71
CA GLU A 144 -13.35 12.03 8.22
C GLU A 144 -12.66 12.93 9.24
N LEU A 145 -11.71 13.76 8.78
CA LEU A 145 -10.99 14.74 9.61
C LEU A 145 -11.52 16.17 9.42
N GLY A 146 -12.34 16.39 8.37
CA GLY A 146 -12.94 17.67 8.04
C GLY A 146 -12.39 18.29 6.74
N PRO A 147 -13.00 19.41 6.29
CA PRO A 147 -12.61 20.08 5.06
C PRO A 147 -11.23 20.75 5.19
N SER A 148 -10.47 20.73 4.10
CA SER A 148 -9.18 21.40 3.98
C SER A 148 -8.90 21.75 2.52
N THR A 149 -7.74 22.36 2.25
CA THR A 149 -7.34 22.78 0.90
C THR A 149 -5.86 22.52 0.71
N ALA A 150 -5.51 21.85 -0.39
CA ALA A 150 -4.13 21.82 -0.86
C ALA A 150 -3.86 23.00 -1.79
N SER A 151 -2.60 23.45 -1.84
CA SER A 151 -2.14 24.44 -2.81
C SER A 151 -1.01 23.90 -3.67
N LEU A 152 -1.09 24.09 -4.98
CA LEU A 152 -0.07 23.63 -5.94
C LEU A 152 0.02 24.64 -7.08
N ALA A 153 1.24 25.11 -7.39
CA ALA A 153 1.51 26.04 -8.48
C ALA A 153 0.62 27.32 -8.47
N GLY A 154 0.27 27.82 -7.28
CA GLY A 154 -0.59 28.99 -7.10
C GLY A 154 -2.11 28.72 -7.20
N TRP A 155 -2.52 27.47 -7.42
CA TRP A 155 -3.91 27.05 -7.44
C TRP A 155 -4.31 26.42 -6.12
N ALA A 156 -5.57 26.62 -5.71
CA ALA A 156 -6.17 25.99 -4.54
C ALA A 156 -7.04 24.80 -4.96
N TYR A 157 -6.83 23.67 -4.29
CA TYR A 157 -7.58 22.43 -4.50
C TYR A 157 -8.35 22.09 -3.23
N PRO A 158 -9.63 22.44 -3.14
CA PRO A 158 -10.46 22.05 -2.01
C PRO A 158 -10.57 20.53 -1.90
N GLY A 159 -10.53 20.04 -0.67
CA GLY A 159 -10.58 18.61 -0.39
C GLY A 159 -11.11 18.33 1.01
N ILE A 160 -11.01 17.08 1.40
CA ILE A 160 -11.41 16.59 2.71
C ILE A 160 -10.28 15.77 3.32
N GLY A 161 -10.01 16.00 4.58
CA GLY A 161 -9.10 15.18 5.37
C GLY A 161 -9.74 13.81 5.66
N ILE A 162 -9.02 12.74 5.36
CA ILE A 162 -9.43 11.36 5.59
C ILE A 162 -8.31 10.63 6.34
N ASP A 163 -8.65 9.91 7.39
CA ASP A 163 -7.75 9.02 8.12
C ASP A 163 -8.07 7.56 7.75
N VAL A 164 -7.04 6.86 7.29
CA VAL A 164 -7.07 5.42 6.95
C VAL A 164 -6.01 4.67 7.78
N GLY A 165 -5.73 5.15 9.01
CA GLY A 165 -4.59 4.77 9.83
C GLY A 165 -3.38 5.69 9.63
N ASN A 166 -3.43 6.55 8.63
CA ASN A 166 -2.53 7.66 8.36
C ASN A 166 -3.33 8.79 7.68
N PRO A 167 -2.89 10.07 7.82
CA PRO A 167 -3.65 11.20 7.31
C PRO A 167 -3.50 11.39 5.81
N HIS A 168 -4.63 11.66 5.16
CA HIS A 168 -4.76 11.98 3.75
C HIS A 168 -5.56 13.26 3.55
N LEU A 169 -5.20 14.07 2.56
CA LEU A 169 -6.01 15.18 2.06
C LEU A 169 -6.39 14.86 0.61
N ALA A 170 -7.62 14.39 0.43
CA ALA A 170 -8.13 14.02 -0.89
C ALA A 170 -8.87 15.21 -1.53
N CYS A 171 -8.29 15.78 -2.56
CA CYS A 171 -8.76 16.94 -3.28
C CYS A 171 -9.51 16.51 -4.54
N VAL A 172 -10.86 16.56 -4.48
CA VAL A 172 -11.74 16.24 -5.61
C VAL A 172 -12.13 17.55 -6.31
N ALA A 173 -11.37 17.95 -7.33
CA ALA A 173 -11.63 19.18 -8.05
C ALA A 173 -12.69 18.99 -9.15
N ALA A 174 -13.73 19.86 -9.16
CA ALA A 174 -14.88 19.73 -10.07
C ALA A 174 -14.48 19.75 -11.55
N ASP A 175 -13.51 20.59 -11.88
CA ASP A 175 -13.09 20.87 -13.25
C ASP A 175 -11.78 20.14 -13.63
N LEU A 176 -11.30 19.23 -12.78
CA LEU A 176 -10.06 18.48 -13.03
C LEU A 176 -10.35 17.31 -13.96
N SER A 177 -9.99 17.46 -15.23
CA SER A 177 -10.00 16.34 -16.19
C SER A 177 -8.79 15.41 -15.98
N GLY A 178 -8.85 14.19 -16.52
CA GLY A 178 -7.70 13.28 -16.52
C GLY A 178 -6.46 13.88 -17.22
N ASP A 179 -6.67 14.65 -18.29
CA ASP A 179 -5.59 15.34 -19.02
C ASP A 179 -4.96 16.45 -18.16
N ASP A 180 -5.75 17.17 -17.36
CA ASP A 180 -5.22 18.23 -16.50
C ASP A 180 -4.57 17.63 -15.25
N LEU A 181 -5.12 16.56 -14.70
CA LEU A 181 -4.49 15.78 -13.65
C LEU A 181 -3.09 15.29 -14.08
N ALA A 182 -2.96 14.80 -15.31
CA ALA A 182 -1.67 14.32 -15.85
C ALA A 182 -0.60 15.42 -15.97
N LYS A 183 -1.01 16.69 -16.08
CA LYS A 183 -0.11 17.86 -16.22
C LYS A 183 0.33 18.46 -14.89
N LEU A 184 -0.25 18.04 -13.74
CA LEU A 184 0.17 18.56 -12.44
C LEU A 184 1.65 18.26 -12.20
N ASP A 185 2.40 19.27 -11.78
CA ASP A 185 3.80 19.10 -11.40
C ASP A 185 3.88 18.71 -9.90
N LEU A 186 3.91 17.40 -9.65
CA LEU A 186 4.07 16.84 -8.31
C LEU A 186 5.54 16.59 -7.93
N THR A 187 6.49 17.15 -8.65
CA THR A 187 7.89 17.24 -8.20
C THR A 187 8.05 18.30 -7.11
N VAL A 188 7.10 19.25 -7.03
CA VAL A 188 7.03 20.30 -6.01
C VAL A 188 6.04 19.88 -4.93
N PRO A 189 6.44 19.94 -3.64
CA PRO A 189 5.53 19.62 -2.53
C PRO A 189 4.31 20.53 -2.53
N PRO A 190 3.07 19.98 -2.53
CA PRO A 190 1.87 20.78 -2.35
C PRO A 190 1.80 21.36 -0.93
N GLY A 191 1.30 22.60 -0.80
CA GLY A 191 0.99 23.19 0.49
C GLY A 191 -0.30 22.60 1.07
N TYR A 192 -0.38 22.57 2.39
CA TYR A 192 -1.54 22.07 3.15
C TYR A 192 -1.68 22.84 4.48
N ASP A 193 -2.77 22.62 5.20
CA ASP A 193 -3.03 23.22 6.51
C ASP A 193 -2.28 22.44 7.62
N PRO A 194 -1.22 23.02 8.23
CA PRO A 194 -0.44 22.33 9.28
C PRO A 194 -1.20 22.21 10.62
N ASP A 195 -2.26 23.00 10.84
CA ASP A 195 -3.05 22.92 12.06
C ASP A 195 -3.94 21.66 12.04
N LEU A 196 -4.46 21.29 10.86
CA LEU A 196 -5.20 20.03 10.67
C LEU A 196 -4.25 18.83 10.55
N PHE A 197 -3.08 19.02 9.97
CA PHE A 197 -2.12 17.94 9.69
C PHE A 197 -0.73 18.22 10.32
N PRO A 198 -0.61 18.25 11.65
CA PRO A 198 0.63 18.68 12.33
C PRO A 198 1.84 17.76 12.08
N GLN A 199 1.59 16.53 11.64
CA GLN A 199 2.65 15.56 11.31
C GLN A 199 2.84 15.38 9.79
N GLY A 200 2.26 16.27 8.98
CA GLY A 200 2.21 16.15 7.52
C GLY A 200 1.11 15.22 7.04
N VAL A 201 0.89 15.19 5.75
CA VAL A 201 -0.25 14.55 5.10
C VAL A 201 0.13 14.03 3.71
N ASN A 202 -0.47 12.92 3.29
CA ASN A 202 -0.47 12.49 1.89
C ASN A 202 -1.57 13.26 1.16
N ILE A 203 -1.29 13.74 -0.05
CA ILE A 203 -2.22 14.60 -0.79
C ILE A 203 -2.57 13.93 -2.10
N GLU A 204 -3.85 13.65 -2.26
CA GLU A 204 -4.42 13.05 -3.47
C GLU A 204 -5.13 14.11 -4.30
N PHE A 205 -4.78 14.21 -5.59
CA PHE A 205 -5.51 14.97 -6.59
C PHE A 205 -6.38 14.00 -7.37
N VAL A 206 -7.71 14.22 -7.37
CA VAL A 206 -8.69 13.23 -7.83
C VAL A 206 -9.67 13.90 -8.80
N THR A 207 -9.95 13.22 -9.91
CA THR A 207 -11.03 13.66 -10.82
C THR A 207 -12.40 13.42 -10.17
N PRO A 208 -13.43 14.20 -10.52
CA PRO A 208 -14.80 13.93 -10.05
C PRO A 208 -15.34 12.63 -10.66
N LEU A 209 -16.40 12.08 -10.05
CA LEU A 209 -17.14 10.96 -10.64
C LEU A 209 -17.77 11.39 -11.97
N PRO A 210 -17.66 10.55 -13.01
CA PRO A 210 -18.33 10.81 -14.28
C PRO A 210 -19.84 10.60 -14.14
N THR A 211 -20.64 11.50 -14.73
CA THR A 211 -22.10 11.38 -14.74
C THR A 211 -22.54 10.22 -15.65
N GLY A 212 -23.35 9.30 -15.13
CA GLY A 212 -24.00 8.24 -15.93
C GLY A 212 -23.07 7.14 -16.44
N ALA A 213 -21.86 7.01 -15.91
CA ALA A 213 -20.89 5.96 -16.24
C ALA A 213 -20.56 5.10 -14.99
N GLU A 214 -19.74 4.06 -15.18
CA GLU A 214 -19.18 3.29 -14.06
C GLU A 214 -18.44 4.25 -13.10
N PRO A 215 -18.63 4.10 -11.76
CA PRO A 215 -17.98 4.97 -10.79
C PRO A 215 -16.46 4.72 -10.78
N ALA A 216 -15.75 5.46 -11.61
CA ALA A 216 -14.30 5.38 -11.76
C ALA A 216 -13.69 6.78 -11.80
N VAL A 217 -12.59 6.96 -11.07
CA VAL A 217 -11.85 8.23 -10.99
C VAL A 217 -10.37 8.01 -11.28
N ASP A 218 -9.69 9.08 -11.71
CA ASP A 218 -8.25 9.12 -11.86
C ASP A 218 -7.64 9.83 -10.65
N MET A 219 -6.52 9.33 -10.14
CA MET A 219 -5.83 9.86 -8.97
C MET A 219 -4.31 9.94 -9.22
N ARG A 220 -3.71 11.03 -8.76
CA ARG A 220 -2.26 11.13 -8.50
C ARG A 220 -2.06 11.53 -7.05
N VAL A 221 -0.96 11.08 -6.46
CA VAL A 221 -0.67 11.27 -5.03
C VAL A 221 0.74 11.82 -4.82
N TYR A 222 0.84 12.76 -3.88
CA TYR A 222 2.09 13.19 -3.27
C TYR A 222 2.17 12.61 -1.87
N GLU A 223 3.04 11.63 -1.67
CA GLU A 223 3.19 10.96 -0.36
C GLU A 223 4.12 11.76 0.56
N ARG A 224 3.73 11.84 1.82
CA ARG A 224 4.46 12.51 2.89
C ARG A 224 5.88 11.91 3.04
N GLY A 225 6.90 12.75 2.89
CA GLY A 225 8.31 12.36 3.04
C GLY A 225 8.91 11.59 1.86
N VAL A 226 8.11 11.28 0.83
CA VAL A 226 8.54 10.50 -0.34
C VAL A 226 8.44 11.32 -1.63
N GLY A 227 7.32 12.04 -1.83
CA GLY A 227 7.01 12.71 -3.07
C GLY A 227 5.95 11.98 -3.89
N GLU A 228 5.91 12.23 -5.20
CA GLU A 228 4.96 11.51 -6.06
C GLU A 228 5.32 10.03 -6.18
N THR A 229 4.33 9.17 -5.98
CA THR A 229 4.42 7.73 -6.20
C THR A 229 3.40 7.27 -7.24
N ARG A 230 3.64 6.10 -7.83
CA ARG A 230 2.74 5.55 -8.86
C ARG A 230 1.47 4.93 -8.30
N SER A 231 1.45 4.60 -7.01
CA SER A 231 0.30 3.99 -6.32
C SER A 231 0.46 4.05 -4.80
N CYS A 232 -0.52 4.61 -4.11
CA CYS A 232 -0.64 4.59 -2.66
C CYS A 232 -1.95 3.87 -2.28
N GLY A 233 -1.87 2.73 -1.56
CA GLY A 233 -3.06 1.94 -1.21
C GLY A 233 -4.03 2.69 -0.30
N THR A 234 -3.54 3.32 0.78
CA THR A 234 -4.36 4.14 1.68
C THR A 234 -4.88 5.40 0.98
N GLY A 235 -4.06 6.00 0.10
CA GLY A 235 -4.48 7.14 -0.73
C GLY A 235 -5.64 6.81 -1.67
N THR A 236 -5.67 5.59 -2.26
CA THR A 236 -6.82 5.18 -3.09
C THR A 236 -8.09 5.01 -2.27
N VAL A 237 -7.99 4.57 -1.01
CA VAL A 237 -9.13 4.51 -0.09
C VAL A 237 -9.62 5.92 0.27
N ALA A 238 -8.71 6.84 0.58
CA ALA A 238 -9.04 8.22 0.86
C ALA A 238 -9.69 8.92 -0.34
N ALA A 239 -9.17 8.71 -1.55
CA ALA A 239 -9.75 9.24 -2.78
C ALA A 239 -11.18 8.73 -3.02
N ALA A 240 -11.42 7.42 -2.87
CA ALA A 240 -12.76 6.85 -3.00
C ALA A 240 -13.73 7.41 -1.95
N ALA A 241 -13.29 7.54 -0.70
CA ALA A 241 -14.09 8.11 0.38
C ALA A 241 -14.46 9.57 0.09
N ALA A 242 -13.50 10.40 -0.34
CA ALA A 242 -13.73 11.80 -0.67
C ALA A 242 -14.67 12.00 -1.85
N VAL A 243 -14.51 11.18 -2.89
CA VAL A 243 -15.39 11.23 -4.08
C VAL A 243 -16.82 10.86 -3.71
N LEU A 244 -17.03 9.79 -2.96
CA LEU A 244 -18.36 9.38 -2.50
C LEU A 244 -18.96 10.42 -1.55
N HIS A 245 -18.16 10.94 -0.60
CA HIS A 245 -18.59 12.01 0.32
C HIS A 245 -19.13 13.24 -0.44
N ARG A 246 -18.46 13.62 -1.52
CA ARG A 246 -18.91 14.73 -2.37
C ARG A 246 -20.28 14.50 -2.99
N GLU A 247 -20.64 13.25 -3.27
CA GLU A 247 -21.96 12.85 -3.78
C GLU A 247 -23.01 12.64 -2.66
N GLY A 248 -22.70 13.04 -1.42
CA GLY A 248 -23.59 12.93 -0.27
C GLY A 248 -23.54 11.61 0.48
N PHE A 249 -22.54 10.76 0.18
CA PHE A 249 -22.33 9.48 0.88
C PHE A 249 -21.82 9.73 2.31
N ARG A 250 -22.42 9.05 3.27
CA ARG A 250 -22.03 9.08 4.68
C ARG A 250 -21.10 7.91 4.96
N ILE A 251 -19.81 8.21 5.15
CA ILE A 251 -18.74 7.19 5.27
C ILE A 251 -19.08 6.14 6.32
N ALA A 252 -19.63 6.53 7.47
CA ALA A 252 -19.94 5.64 8.57
C ALA A 252 -21.18 4.75 8.37
N GLU A 253 -22.07 5.07 7.41
CA GLU A 253 -23.39 4.45 7.33
C GLU A 253 -23.65 3.75 5.99
N ASP A 254 -23.23 4.37 4.90
CA ASP A 254 -23.60 3.96 3.56
C ASP A 254 -22.63 2.86 3.01
N SER A 255 -22.98 2.26 1.89
CA SER A 255 -22.16 1.28 1.18
C SER A 255 -22.01 1.68 -0.28
N GLY A 256 -20.78 1.74 -0.76
CA GLY A 256 -20.45 2.11 -2.14
C GLY A 256 -19.11 1.55 -2.59
N GLU A 257 -18.91 1.53 -3.90
CA GLU A 257 -17.66 1.07 -4.51
C GLU A 257 -17.22 2.05 -5.60
N VAL A 258 -15.93 2.35 -5.64
CA VAL A 258 -15.31 3.23 -6.64
C VAL A 258 -14.07 2.54 -7.20
N ARG A 259 -13.94 2.56 -8.52
CA ARG A 259 -12.70 2.20 -9.20
C ARG A 259 -11.76 3.40 -9.22
N VAL A 260 -10.56 3.25 -8.69
CA VAL A 260 -9.54 4.29 -8.68
C VAL A 260 -8.42 3.90 -9.63
N ARG A 261 -8.19 4.72 -10.66
CA ARG A 261 -7.07 4.58 -11.59
C ARG A 261 -5.93 5.46 -11.09
N VAL A 262 -4.76 4.86 -11.02
CA VAL A 262 -3.50 5.49 -10.63
C VAL A 262 -2.46 5.29 -11.72
N PRO A 263 -1.34 6.02 -11.75
CA PRO A 263 -0.29 5.82 -12.77
C PRO A 263 0.19 4.37 -12.91
N GLY A 264 0.16 3.59 -11.83
CA GLY A 264 0.57 2.17 -11.83
C GLY A 264 -0.54 1.17 -12.19
N GLY A 265 -1.78 1.59 -12.45
CA GLY A 265 -2.88 0.70 -12.80
C GLY A 265 -4.22 1.09 -12.19
N ALA A 266 -5.05 0.12 -11.82
CA ALA A 266 -6.36 0.39 -11.23
C ALA A 266 -6.68 -0.58 -10.08
N VAL A 267 -7.39 -0.07 -9.09
CA VAL A 267 -7.90 -0.82 -7.95
C VAL A 267 -9.38 -0.49 -7.74
N SER A 268 -10.14 -1.39 -7.09
CA SER A 268 -11.49 -1.11 -6.62
C SER A 268 -11.48 -0.92 -5.10
N VAL A 269 -12.11 0.12 -4.63
CA VAL A 269 -12.30 0.40 -3.21
C VAL A 269 -13.77 0.30 -2.87
N ARG A 270 -14.11 -0.60 -1.97
CA ARG A 270 -15.45 -0.71 -1.38
C ARG A 270 -15.43 -0.12 0.02
N LEU A 271 -16.38 0.76 0.30
CA LEU A 271 -16.68 1.30 1.62
C LEU A 271 -18.02 0.74 2.10
N ALA A 272 -18.11 0.34 3.37
CA ALA A 272 -19.37 -0.05 3.99
C ALA A 272 -19.29 0.10 5.51
N GLY A 273 -20.20 0.88 6.11
CA GLY A 273 -20.27 1.07 7.56
C GLY A 273 -18.95 1.56 8.17
N GLY A 274 -18.27 2.48 7.52
CA GLY A 274 -17.00 3.03 7.97
C GLY A 274 -15.77 2.14 7.71
N GLN A 275 -15.94 0.96 7.16
CA GLN A 275 -14.84 0.04 6.82
C GLN A 275 -14.51 0.14 5.34
N ALA A 276 -13.23 -0.09 5.00
CA ALA A 276 -12.76 -0.11 3.63
C ALA A 276 -12.12 -1.45 3.25
N TRP A 277 -12.33 -1.85 2.00
CA TRP A 277 -11.67 -2.98 1.35
C TRP A 277 -11.07 -2.51 0.03
N LEU A 278 -9.80 -2.86 -0.18
CA LEU A 278 -9.05 -2.56 -1.38
C LEU A 278 -8.84 -3.84 -2.18
N ARG A 279 -9.45 -3.94 -3.36
CA ARG A 279 -9.24 -5.03 -4.31
C ARG A 279 -8.37 -4.56 -5.46
N GLY A 280 -7.32 -5.30 -5.76
CA GLY A 280 -6.44 -4.95 -6.88
C GLY A 280 -5.58 -6.09 -7.37
N PRO A 281 -4.89 -5.87 -8.50
CA PRO A 281 -3.95 -6.82 -9.06
C PRO A 281 -2.67 -6.89 -8.23
N SER A 282 -1.96 -8.01 -8.39
CA SER A 282 -0.56 -8.16 -8.05
C SER A 282 0.13 -8.97 -9.14
N VAL A 283 1.41 -8.72 -9.34
CA VAL A 283 2.23 -9.41 -10.33
C VAL A 283 3.52 -9.89 -9.68
N LEU A 284 3.89 -11.15 -9.89
CA LEU A 284 5.20 -11.69 -9.58
C LEU A 284 6.01 -11.77 -10.87
N LEU A 285 7.04 -10.93 -10.98
CA LEU A 285 7.80 -10.74 -12.23
C LEU A 285 8.89 -11.80 -12.41
N ALA A 286 9.56 -12.16 -11.30
CA ALA A 286 10.73 -13.01 -11.30
C ALA A 286 10.97 -13.61 -9.94
N HIS A 287 11.71 -14.72 -9.94
CA HIS A 287 12.30 -15.31 -8.76
C HIS A 287 13.76 -15.66 -9.06
N GLY A 288 14.58 -15.72 -8.01
CA GLY A 288 15.99 -15.95 -8.16
C GLY A 288 16.66 -16.23 -6.83
N ARG A 289 18.01 -16.24 -6.88
CA ARG A 289 18.86 -16.44 -5.71
C ARG A 289 19.92 -15.36 -5.66
N LEU A 290 20.07 -14.73 -4.49
CA LEU A 290 21.19 -13.86 -4.20
C LEU A 290 22.44 -14.69 -3.97
N ALA A 291 23.58 -14.22 -4.45
CA ALA A 291 24.85 -14.84 -4.13
C ALA A 291 25.10 -14.78 -2.61
N GLY A 292 25.46 -15.92 -2.00
CA GLY A 292 25.67 -15.98 -0.56
C GLY A 292 26.77 -15.04 -0.06
N GLU A 293 27.82 -14.82 -0.88
CA GLU A 293 28.89 -13.85 -0.57
C GLU A 293 28.34 -12.42 -0.49
N TRP A 294 27.52 -12.02 -1.49
CA TRP A 294 26.87 -10.69 -1.50
C TRP A 294 26.03 -10.47 -0.23
N TRP A 295 25.28 -11.50 0.20
CA TRP A 295 24.44 -11.41 1.41
C TRP A 295 25.25 -11.23 2.69
N LEU A 296 26.48 -11.79 2.74
CA LEU A 296 27.37 -11.69 3.90
C LEU A 296 28.12 -10.35 3.97
N GLU A 297 28.33 -9.68 2.84
CA GLU A 297 29.05 -8.42 2.75
C GLU A 297 28.22 -7.20 3.17
N HIS A 298 26.89 -7.31 3.14
CA HIS A 298 25.93 -6.25 3.47
C HIS A 298 25.21 -6.54 4.79
#